data_baa2240506c93a2a526e831d593df72a
#
_entry.id   baa2240506c93a2a526e831d593df72a
#
_cell.length_a   1.000
_cell.length_b   1.000
_cell.length_c   1.000
_cell.angle_alpha   90.00
_cell.angle_beta   90.00
_cell.angle_gamma   90.00
#
_symmetry.space_group_name_H-M   'P 1'
#
loop_
_entity.id
_entity.type
_entity.pdbx_description
1 polymer ?
#
loop_
_entity_poly.entity_id
_entity_poly.type
_entity_poly.pdbx_seq_one_letter_code
_entity_poly.pdbx_strand_id
1 'polypeptide(L)' 'MSGLVEVARFVRPYEADLARMFLESYGLSAVVFDTGSQGYADGALVNVRLMVLAEELDEAVEALHGYRP' A
#
# COMPACT_ATOMS: atom_id res chain seq x y z
N MET A 1 15.56 -13.93 3.97
CA MET A 1 14.62 -13.18 4.79
C MET A 1 14.10 -11.99 4.01
N SER A 2 12.81 -11.84 3.93
CA SER A 2 12.24 -10.77 3.15
C SER A 2 11.79 -9.65 4.08
N GLY A 3 11.89 -8.43 3.59
CA GLY A 3 11.34 -7.29 4.28
C GLY A 3 10.13 -6.79 3.55
N LEU A 4 9.57 -5.73 4.07
CA LEU A 4 8.45 -5.07 3.42
C LEU A 4 8.96 -4.03 2.45
N VAL A 5 8.32 -3.96 1.29
CA VAL A 5 8.65 -2.95 0.29
C VAL A 5 7.38 -2.24 -0.12
N GLU A 6 7.53 -1.01 -0.55
CA GLU A 6 6.38 -0.22 -0.95
C GLU A 6 5.94 -0.63 -2.35
N VAL A 7 4.63 -0.85 -2.51
CA VAL A 7 4.08 -1.19 -3.81
C VAL A 7 3.23 -0.06 -4.37
N ALA A 8 2.68 0.80 -3.52
CA ALA A 8 1.85 1.91 -3.98
C ALA A 8 1.70 2.94 -2.88
N ARG A 9 1.31 4.15 -3.26
CA ARG A 9 1.04 5.23 -2.32
C ARG A 9 -0.31 5.82 -2.62
N PHE A 10 -0.95 6.29 -1.56
CA PHE A 10 -2.27 6.89 -1.67
C PHE A 10 -2.34 8.15 -0.85
N VAL A 11 -3.24 9.04 -1.24
CA VAL A 11 -3.46 10.26 -0.49
C VAL A 11 -4.34 9.99 0.71
N ARG A 12 -5.33 9.12 0.55
CA ARG A 12 -6.31 8.88 1.59
C ARG A 12 -6.17 7.47 2.14
N PRO A 13 -6.26 7.34 3.48
CA PRO A 13 -6.10 6.02 4.08
C PRO A 13 -7.08 4.98 3.57
N TYR A 14 -8.33 5.37 3.30
CA TYR A 14 -9.30 4.37 2.88
C TYR A 14 -8.96 3.80 1.50
N GLU A 15 -8.29 4.60 0.66
CA GLU A 15 -7.91 4.08 -0.64
C GLU A 15 -6.84 3.01 -0.50
N ALA A 16 -5.89 3.24 0.40
CA ALA A 16 -4.87 2.24 0.66
C ALA A 16 -5.48 0.98 1.27
N ASP A 17 -6.45 1.17 2.14
CA ASP A 17 -7.08 0.02 2.79
C ASP A 17 -7.84 -0.84 1.79
N LEU A 18 -8.53 -0.20 0.86
CA LEU A 18 -9.23 -0.96 -0.17
C LEU A 18 -8.26 -1.73 -1.05
N ALA A 19 -7.14 -1.11 -1.39
CA ALA A 19 -6.13 -1.80 -2.19
C ALA A 19 -5.52 -2.96 -1.41
N ARG A 20 -5.33 -2.77 -0.10
CA ARG A 20 -4.82 -3.85 0.74
C ARG A 20 -5.77 -5.03 0.72
N MET A 21 -7.07 -4.76 0.89
CA MET A 21 -8.05 -5.84 0.87
C MET A 21 -8.07 -6.55 -0.48
N PHE A 22 -7.89 -5.78 -1.54
CA PHE A 22 -7.84 -6.37 -2.88
C PHE A 22 -6.67 -7.34 -2.99
N LEU A 23 -5.48 -6.92 -2.52
CA LEU A 23 -4.33 -7.80 -2.58
C LEU A 23 -4.51 -9.03 -1.69
N GLU A 24 -5.12 -8.84 -0.54
CA GLU A 24 -5.34 -9.98 0.35
C GLU A 24 -6.28 -11.01 -0.27
N SER A 25 -7.19 -10.56 -1.11
CA SER A 25 -8.09 -11.49 -1.78
C SER A 25 -7.34 -12.38 -2.76
N TYR A 26 -6.12 -12.00 -3.12
CA TYR A 26 -5.26 -12.83 -3.96
C TYR A 26 -4.31 -13.67 -3.14
N GLY A 27 -4.44 -13.62 -1.81
CA GLY A 27 -3.55 -14.38 -0.96
C GLY A 27 -2.24 -13.70 -0.66
N LEU A 28 -2.12 -12.42 -0.99
CA LEU A 28 -0.88 -11.69 -0.76
C LEU A 28 -0.93 -10.98 0.58
N SER A 29 0.24 -10.81 1.20
CA SER A 29 0.35 -10.11 2.46
C SER A 29 0.52 -8.62 2.18
N ALA A 30 -0.34 -7.79 2.76
CA ALA A 30 -0.26 -6.36 2.53
C ALA A 30 -0.48 -5.62 3.83
N VAL A 31 0.28 -4.53 4.00
CA VAL A 31 0.23 -3.73 5.21
C VAL A 31 0.16 -2.27 4.81
N VAL A 32 -0.65 -1.49 5.52
CA VAL A 32 -0.76 -0.06 5.27
C VAL A 32 0.02 0.68 6.33
N PHE A 33 0.93 1.55 5.89
CA PHE A 33 1.67 2.44 6.77
C PHE A 33 1.15 3.85 6.56
N ASP A 34 0.50 4.38 7.58
CA ASP A 34 -0.11 5.70 7.51
C ASP A 34 0.66 6.64 8.42
N THR A 35 1.44 7.52 7.82
CA THR A 35 2.23 8.48 8.57
C THR A 35 1.65 9.88 8.48
N GLY A 36 0.44 10.00 7.99
CA GLY A 36 -0.12 11.30 7.70
C GLY A 36 -0.28 12.19 8.90
N SER A 37 -0.58 11.61 10.04
CA SER A 37 -0.85 12.42 11.21
C SER A 37 0.37 13.20 11.67
N GLN A 38 1.54 12.84 11.19
CA GLN A 38 2.76 13.54 11.60
C GLN A 38 3.36 14.36 10.48
N GLY A 39 2.99 14.08 9.26
CA GLY A 39 3.61 14.75 8.15
C GLY A 39 2.96 16.06 7.77
N TYR A 40 1.76 16.28 8.20
CA TYR A 40 1.04 17.45 7.75
C TYR A 40 1.66 18.74 8.26
N ALA A 41 2.42 18.66 9.32
CA ALA A 41 3.03 19.85 9.89
C ALA A 41 3.92 20.57 8.90
N ASP A 42 4.44 19.87 7.95
CA ASP A 42 5.30 20.46 6.94
C ASP A 42 4.52 20.95 5.74
N GLY A 43 3.21 20.87 5.78
CA GLY A 43 2.42 21.19 4.62
C GLY A 43 2.52 20.14 3.54
N ALA A 44 3.17 19.03 3.83
CA ALA A 44 3.33 17.97 2.86
C ALA A 44 2.05 17.18 2.74
N LEU A 45 1.90 16.54 1.60
CA LEU A 45 0.76 15.69 1.39
C LEU A 45 0.85 14.48 2.31
N VAL A 46 -0.31 14.03 2.74
CA VAL A 46 -0.39 12.81 3.52
C VAL A 46 -0.02 11.65 2.59
N ASN A 47 0.94 10.87 3.05
CA ASN A 47 1.37 9.71 2.26
C ASN A 47 1.03 8.45 3.01
N VAL A 48 0.09 7.71 2.46
CA VAL A 48 -0.28 6.41 2.99
C VAL A 48 0.36 5.38 2.08
N ARG A 49 1.21 4.55 2.66
CA ARG A 49 1.99 3.61 1.87
C ARG A 49 1.44 2.19 2.01
N LEU A 50 1.31 1.53 0.89
CA LEU A 50 0.90 0.14 0.86
C LEU A 50 2.15 -0.70 0.65
N MET A 51 2.41 -1.59 1.61
CA MET A 51 3.63 -2.38 1.62
C MET A 51 3.29 -3.85 1.45
N VAL A 52 4.16 -4.57 0.78
CA VAL A 52 4.02 -6.01 0.64
C VAL A 52 5.37 -6.65 0.92
N LEU A 53 5.37 -7.96 1.09
CA LEU A 53 6.63 -8.67 1.23
C LEU A 53 7.41 -8.55 -0.08
N ALA A 54 8.72 -8.39 0.04
CA ALA A 54 9.56 -8.20 -1.14
C ALA A 54 9.39 -9.33 -2.13
N GLU A 55 9.24 -10.55 -1.63
CA GLU A 55 9.12 -11.70 -2.50
C GLU A 55 7.77 -11.76 -3.21
N GLU A 56 6.81 -10.96 -2.78
CA GLU A 56 5.49 -10.92 -3.40
C GLU A 56 5.30 -9.67 -4.25
N LEU A 57 6.34 -8.87 -4.40
CA LEU A 57 6.19 -7.59 -5.07
C LEU A 57 5.69 -7.74 -6.50
N ASP A 58 6.27 -8.68 -7.25
CA ASP A 58 5.87 -8.83 -8.65
C ASP A 58 4.40 -9.21 -8.78
N GLU A 59 3.95 -10.13 -7.93
CA GLU A 59 2.55 -10.51 -7.96
C GLU A 59 1.65 -9.36 -7.56
N ALA A 60 2.08 -8.57 -6.57
CA ALA A 60 1.28 -7.45 -6.11
C ALA A 60 1.16 -6.39 -7.20
N VAL A 61 2.25 -6.10 -7.88
CA VAL A 61 2.22 -5.12 -8.96
C VAL A 61 1.26 -5.57 -10.05
N GLU A 62 1.34 -6.85 -10.41
CA GLU A 62 0.47 -7.36 -11.45
C GLU A 62 -0.99 -7.33 -11.04
N ALA A 63 -1.27 -7.68 -9.79
CA ALA A 63 -2.65 -7.63 -9.31
C ALA A 63 -3.20 -6.21 -9.35
N LEU A 64 -2.37 -5.24 -8.96
CA LEU A 64 -2.82 -3.85 -8.91
C LEU A 64 -3.02 -3.26 -10.31
N HIS A 65 -2.39 -3.84 -11.33
CA HIS A 65 -2.62 -3.37 -12.69
C HIS A 65 -4.09 -3.52 -13.09
N GLY A 66 -4.77 -4.52 -12.55
CA GLY A 66 -6.17 -4.72 -12.85
C GLY A 66 -7.12 -4.09 -11.85
N TYR A 67 -6.55 -3.43 -10.86
CA TYR A 67 -7.36 -2.87 -9.79
C TYR A 67 -8.01 -1.55 -10.23
N ARG A 68 -9.31 -1.44 -9.99
CA ARG A 68 -10.07 -0.21 -10.23
C ARG A 68 -10.89 0.08 -8.99
N PRO A 69 -10.62 1.16 -8.31
CA PRO A 69 -11.39 1.52 -7.12
C PRO A 69 -12.81 1.92 -7.46
#